data_8f268fdbe0a12b7c776df56dc1a1aaf3
#
_entry.id   8f268fdbe0a12b7c776df56dc1a1aaf3
#
_cell.length_a   1.000
_cell.length_b   1.000
_cell.length_c   1.000
_cell.angle_alpha   90.00
_cell.angle_beta   90.00
_cell.angle_gamma   90.00
#
_symmetry.space_group_name_H-M   'P 1'
#
loop_
_entity.id
_entity.type
_entity.pdbx_description
1 polymer ?
#
loop_
_entity_poly.entity_id
_entity_poly.type
_entity_poly.pdbx_seq_one_letter_code
_entity_poly.pdbx_strand_id
1 'polypeptide(L)'
;MAGELLPNLHDEIIIKILQLIGEQSFYYLGDFLRAGKRGYELVHEPSVLKICDVTEMVSFCSSQISNHGRFRVFFRKCLNAGNTRAICYDGLQAATILGLEESIKILEPNVPKHPLSTFAQVIFKVCLGRDKEASQVFQLFAAHHADLRSEEVLDLGRSMQYLMPHFYAPWLNTYGETFLFPDDDVIMKTECLDGDNCMIYYVGMDRCCQNCKLYWICLTVCSML
;
A
#
# COMPACT_ATOMS: atom_id res chain seq x y z
N MET A 1 37.44 -19.60 -15.54
CA MET A 1 36.27 -19.65 -16.43
C MET A 1 35.07 -19.93 -15.52
N ALA A 2 34.27 -18.88 -15.21
CA ALA A 2 33.02 -19.08 -14.52
C ALA A 2 32.05 -19.69 -15.57
N GLY A 3 31.71 -20.98 -15.38
CA GLY A 3 30.75 -21.64 -16.24
C GLY A 3 29.41 -20.88 -16.22
N GLU A 4 28.70 -20.92 -17.33
CA GLU A 4 27.30 -20.36 -17.39
C GLU A 4 26.49 -21.01 -16.29
N LEU A 5 26.18 -20.24 -15.25
CA LEU A 5 25.36 -20.67 -14.11
C LEU A 5 23.87 -20.80 -14.49
N LEU A 6 23.48 -20.25 -15.65
CA LEU A 6 22.11 -20.35 -16.17
C LEU A 6 22.01 -21.46 -17.22
N PRO A 7 20.88 -22.20 -17.23
CA PRO A 7 20.63 -23.20 -18.25
C PRO A 7 20.60 -22.54 -19.63
N ASN A 8 20.97 -23.32 -20.66
CA ASN A 8 20.92 -22.88 -22.07
C ASN A 8 19.48 -22.89 -22.59
N LEU A 9 18.62 -22.05 -21.97
CA LEU A 9 17.24 -21.80 -22.37
C LEU A 9 17.13 -20.45 -23.07
N HIS A 10 16.14 -20.30 -23.92
CA HIS A 10 15.81 -19.01 -24.51
C HIS A 10 15.43 -18.01 -23.41
N ASP A 11 15.82 -16.74 -23.58
CA ASP A 11 15.60 -15.68 -22.59
C ASP A 11 14.12 -15.51 -22.22
N GLU A 12 13.22 -15.64 -23.17
CA GLU A 12 11.76 -15.59 -22.94
C GLU A 12 11.27 -16.62 -21.93
N ILE A 13 11.85 -17.84 -21.98
CA ILE A 13 11.50 -18.91 -21.03
C ILE A 13 12.04 -18.56 -19.64
N ILE A 14 13.28 -18.08 -19.55
CA ILE A 14 13.88 -17.66 -18.29
C ILE A 14 13.12 -16.48 -17.71
N ILE A 15 12.75 -15.48 -18.50
CA ILE A 15 11.92 -14.34 -18.07
C ILE A 15 10.60 -14.83 -17.48
N LYS A 16 9.95 -15.81 -18.14
CA LYS A 16 8.69 -16.36 -17.61
C LYS A 16 8.88 -17.06 -16.26
N ILE A 17 9.97 -17.80 -16.09
CA ILE A 17 10.33 -18.42 -14.80
C ILE A 17 10.58 -17.31 -13.77
N LEU A 18 11.36 -16.28 -14.10
CA LEU A 18 11.64 -15.15 -13.20
C LEU A 18 10.38 -14.40 -12.80
N GLN A 19 9.43 -14.24 -13.71
CA GLN A 19 8.12 -13.68 -13.40
C GLN A 19 7.39 -14.49 -12.34
N LEU A 20 7.29 -15.81 -12.52
CA LEU A 20 6.57 -16.69 -11.60
C LEU A 20 7.21 -16.73 -10.20
N ILE A 21 8.53 -16.82 -10.11
CA ILE A 21 9.22 -16.85 -8.81
C ILE A 21 9.28 -15.45 -8.17
N GLY A 22 9.46 -14.41 -8.97
CA GLY A 22 9.47 -13.01 -8.51
C GLY A 22 8.12 -12.56 -7.98
N GLU A 23 7.01 -13.05 -8.54
CA GLU A 23 5.66 -12.80 -8.03
C GLU A 23 5.43 -13.40 -6.63
N GLN A 24 6.14 -14.44 -6.26
CA GLN A 24 6.10 -15.01 -4.92
C GLN A 24 6.95 -14.22 -3.92
N SER A 25 8.19 -13.88 -4.29
CA SER A 25 9.09 -13.04 -3.50
C SER A 25 10.30 -12.60 -4.31
N PHE A 26 10.71 -11.35 -4.13
CA PHE A 26 11.95 -10.83 -4.72
C PHE A 26 13.21 -11.59 -4.27
N TYR A 27 13.19 -12.22 -3.12
CA TYR A 27 14.35 -12.98 -2.60
C TYR A 27 14.74 -14.12 -3.51
N TYR A 28 13.78 -14.76 -4.18
CA TYR A 28 14.04 -15.86 -5.11
C TYR A 28 14.80 -15.41 -6.38
N LEU A 29 14.82 -14.11 -6.65
CA LEU A 29 15.58 -13.54 -7.76
C LEU A 29 17.08 -13.42 -7.43
N GLY A 30 17.47 -13.58 -6.16
CA GLY A 30 18.83 -13.35 -5.67
C GLY A 30 19.89 -14.22 -6.36
N ASP A 31 19.60 -15.48 -6.63
CA ASP A 31 20.52 -16.41 -7.29
C ASP A 31 20.73 -16.03 -8.75
N PHE A 32 19.67 -15.60 -9.44
CA PHE A 32 19.77 -15.12 -10.82
C PHE A 32 20.55 -13.82 -10.91
N LEU A 33 20.39 -12.90 -9.97
CA LEU A 33 21.18 -11.67 -9.89
C LEU A 33 22.69 -11.96 -9.77
N ARG A 34 23.06 -13.08 -9.15
CA ARG A 34 24.46 -13.53 -8.99
C ARG A 34 24.95 -14.43 -10.12
N ALA A 35 24.06 -14.90 -10.99
CA ALA A 35 24.40 -15.83 -12.07
C ALA A 35 25.14 -15.17 -13.26
N GLY A 36 25.71 -13.99 -13.06
CA GLY A 36 26.46 -13.24 -14.06
C GLY A 36 25.62 -12.21 -14.81
N LYS A 37 26.21 -11.64 -15.85
CA LYS A 37 25.62 -10.51 -16.60
C LYS A 37 24.23 -10.83 -17.17
N ARG A 38 24.10 -11.99 -17.81
CA ARG A 38 22.83 -12.43 -18.40
C ARG A 38 21.74 -12.56 -17.34
N GLY A 39 22.00 -13.21 -16.20
CA GLY A 39 21.03 -13.34 -15.13
C GLY A 39 20.62 -12.00 -14.54
N TYR A 40 21.60 -11.11 -14.35
CA TYR A 40 21.34 -9.74 -13.90
C TYR A 40 20.44 -8.97 -14.88
N GLU A 41 20.69 -9.03 -16.19
CA GLU A 41 19.89 -8.35 -17.21
C GLU A 41 18.45 -8.89 -17.25
N LEU A 42 18.27 -10.21 -17.21
CA LEU A 42 16.95 -10.85 -17.26
C LEU A 42 16.10 -10.53 -16.02
N VAL A 43 16.69 -10.48 -14.82
CA VAL A 43 15.97 -10.05 -13.61
C VAL A 43 15.52 -8.59 -13.71
N HIS A 44 16.27 -7.75 -14.43
CA HIS A 44 15.95 -6.34 -14.59
C HIS A 44 15.04 -6.03 -15.78
N GLU A 45 14.54 -7.06 -16.47
CA GLU A 45 13.51 -6.86 -17.48
C GLU A 45 12.28 -6.20 -16.87
N PRO A 46 11.71 -5.14 -17.49
CA PRO A 46 10.57 -4.42 -16.95
C PRO A 46 9.38 -5.30 -16.63
N SER A 47 9.17 -6.36 -17.41
CA SER A 47 8.08 -7.32 -17.22
C SER A 47 8.23 -8.15 -15.94
N VAL A 48 9.46 -8.44 -15.49
CA VAL A 48 9.77 -9.13 -14.22
C VAL A 48 9.61 -8.15 -13.06
N LEU A 49 10.23 -6.96 -13.15
CA LEU A 49 10.18 -5.96 -12.10
C LEU A 49 8.75 -5.49 -11.80
N LYS A 50 7.90 -5.39 -12.84
CA LYS A 50 6.52 -4.91 -12.73
C LYS A 50 5.65 -5.78 -11.83
N ILE A 51 5.90 -7.09 -11.79
CA ILE A 51 5.06 -8.05 -11.03
C ILE A 51 5.75 -8.60 -9.78
N CYS A 52 7.03 -8.27 -9.59
CA CYS A 52 7.83 -8.74 -8.47
C CYS A 52 7.20 -8.36 -7.13
N ASP A 53 7.08 -9.34 -6.20
CA ASP A 53 6.64 -9.05 -4.85
C ASP A 53 7.77 -8.41 -4.04
N VAL A 54 7.56 -7.14 -3.69
CA VAL A 54 8.48 -6.31 -2.91
C VAL A 54 8.07 -6.18 -1.43
N THR A 55 7.04 -6.91 -0.99
CA THR A 55 6.46 -6.78 0.35
C THR A 55 7.50 -7.00 1.44
N GLU A 56 8.36 -8.01 1.29
CA GLU A 56 9.37 -8.32 2.28
C GLU A 56 10.47 -7.25 2.40
N MET A 57 10.61 -6.35 1.41
CA MET A 57 11.54 -5.21 1.52
C MET A 57 11.12 -4.20 2.59
N VAL A 58 9.84 -4.18 2.95
CA VAL A 58 9.26 -3.25 3.93
C VAL A 58 8.83 -3.93 5.22
N SER A 59 8.60 -5.25 5.21
CA SER A 59 8.00 -6.00 6.33
C SER A 59 8.84 -5.96 7.62
N PHE A 60 10.16 -5.92 7.52
CA PHE A 60 11.04 -5.90 8.70
C PHE A 60 11.48 -4.49 9.09
N CYS A 61 11.70 -3.62 8.12
CA CYS A 61 12.11 -2.25 8.34
C CYS A 61 12.01 -1.44 7.05
N SER A 62 11.19 -0.41 7.04
CA SER A 62 11.04 0.48 5.88
C SER A 62 12.31 1.26 5.53
N SER A 63 13.28 1.36 6.45
CA SER A 63 14.59 1.95 6.15
C SER A 63 15.32 1.22 5.03
N GLN A 64 14.97 -0.03 4.75
CA GLN A 64 15.57 -0.82 3.68
C GLN A 64 15.27 -0.29 2.27
N ILE A 65 14.13 0.42 2.10
CA ILE A 65 13.76 1.08 0.84
C ILE A 65 14.04 2.58 0.84
N SER A 66 14.40 3.16 1.99
CA SER A 66 14.75 4.58 2.15
C SER A 66 16.13 4.90 1.54
N ASN A 67 16.49 6.17 1.53
CA ASN A 67 17.82 6.59 1.09
C ASN A 67 18.90 5.85 1.90
N HIS A 68 19.87 5.25 1.18
CA HIS A 68 20.92 4.36 1.71
C HIS A 68 20.42 2.97 2.19
N GLY A 69 19.14 2.64 2.05
CA GLY A 69 18.63 1.31 2.36
C GLY A 69 19.15 0.25 1.39
N ARG A 70 19.31 -0.98 1.91
CA ARG A 70 19.88 -2.13 1.17
C ARG A 70 19.13 -2.42 -0.14
N PHE A 71 17.79 -2.25 -0.13
CA PHE A 71 16.95 -2.59 -1.28
C PHE A 71 16.59 -1.37 -2.15
N ARG A 72 17.03 -0.16 -1.77
CA ARG A 72 16.64 1.09 -2.45
C ARG A 72 16.80 1.05 -3.96
N VAL A 73 17.93 0.54 -4.44
CA VAL A 73 18.25 0.50 -5.88
C VAL A 73 17.28 -0.41 -6.62
N PHE A 74 17.05 -1.61 -6.10
CA PHE A 74 16.13 -2.57 -6.71
C PHE A 74 14.68 -2.10 -6.62
N PHE A 75 14.27 -1.61 -5.45
CA PHE A 75 12.94 -1.03 -5.23
C PHE A 75 12.62 0.08 -6.22
N ARG A 76 13.55 1.02 -6.45
CA ARG A 76 13.37 2.07 -7.45
C ARG A 76 13.23 1.54 -8.88
N LYS A 77 13.91 0.47 -9.23
CA LYS A 77 13.70 -0.18 -10.53
C LYS A 77 12.30 -0.77 -10.65
N CYS A 78 11.77 -1.37 -9.59
CA CYS A 78 10.38 -1.83 -9.56
C CYS A 78 9.39 -0.66 -9.70
N LEU A 79 9.63 0.46 -9.01
CA LEU A 79 8.83 1.69 -9.17
C LEU A 79 8.80 2.17 -10.62
N ASN A 80 9.98 2.29 -11.25
CA ASN A 80 10.11 2.74 -12.62
C ASN A 80 9.46 1.79 -13.63
N ALA A 81 9.39 0.49 -13.31
CA ALA A 81 8.68 -0.50 -14.10
C ALA A 81 7.15 -0.47 -13.91
N GLY A 82 6.64 0.37 -13.00
CA GLY A 82 5.22 0.47 -12.71
C GLY A 82 4.69 -0.67 -11.84
N ASN A 83 5.50 -1.18 -10.91
CA ASN A 83 5.10 -2.18 -9.93
C ASN A 83 4.11 -1.58 -8.94
N THR A 84 2.89 -2.11 -8.89
CA THR A 84 1.80 -1.54 -8.09
C THR A 84 2.05 -1.61 -6.58
N ARG A 85 2.71 -2.67 -6.10
CA ARG A 85 3.08 -2.78 -4.67
C ARG A 85 4.18 -1.78 -4.31
N ALA A 86 5.18 -1.61 -5.17
CA ALA A 86 6.23 -0.62 -4.96
C ALA A 86 5.67 0.81 -4.94
N ILE A 87 4.77 1.16 -5.87
CA ILE A 87 4.07 2.46 -5.89
C ILE A 87 3.26 2.65 -4.61
N CYS A 88 2.56 1.60 -4.14
CA CYS A 88 1.82 1.66 -2.88
C CYS A 88 2.74 2.00 -1.70
N TYR A 89 3.82 1.26 -1.52
CA TYR A 89 4.75 1.48 -0.39
C TYR A 89 5.50 2.82 -0.48
N ASP A 90 5.86 3.26 -1.69
CA ASP A 90 6.46 4.60 -1.90
C ASP A 90 5.46 5.71 -1.51
N GLY A 91 4.19 5.56 -1.88
CA GLY A 91 3.13 6.48 -1.49
C GLY A 91 2.91 6.52 0.02
N LEU A 92 2.83 5.35 0.69
CA LEU A 92 2.68 5.30 2.14
C LEU A 92 3.89 5.92 2.87
N GLN A 93 5.11 5.67 2.39
CA GLN A 93 6.31 6.31 2.94
C GLN A 93 6.29 7.83 2.70
N ALA A 94 5.84 8.28 1.53
CA ALA A 94 5.73 9.70 1.23
C ALA A 94 4.74 10.41 2.17
N ALA A 95 3.65 9.76 2.58
CA ALA A 95 2.69 10.33 3.51
C ALA A 95 3.32 10.75 4.84
N THR A 96 4.31 10.01 5.32
CA THR A 96 4.97 10.28 6.59
C THR A 96 6.15 11.26 6.50
N ILE A 97 6.71 11.47 5.29
CA ILE A 97 7.92 12.26 5.09
C ILE A 97 7.64 13.55 4.31
N LEU A 98 6.82 13.46 3.26
CA LEU A 98 6.57 14.55 2.31
C LEU A 98 5.18 15.17 2.48
N GLY A 99 4.29 14.50 3.23
CA GLY A 99 2.91 14.88 3.45
C GLY A 99 1.93 14.24 2.47
N LEU A 100 0.63 14.41 2.79
CA LEU A 100 -0.45 13.68 2.13
C LEU A 100 -0.67 14.08 0.67
N GLU A 101 -0.42 15.33 0.32
CA GLU A 101 -0.58 15.82 -1.07
C GLU A 101 0.35 15.09 -2.04
N GLU A 102 1.61 14.93 -1.66
CA GLU A 102 2.58 14.24 -2.50
C GLU A 102 2.30 12.74 -2.54
N SER A 103 1.91 12.17 -1.40
CA SER A 103 1.49 10.78 -1.32
C SER A 103 0.31 10.46 -2.26
N ILE A 104 -0.72 11.30 -2.29
CA ILE A 104 -1.88 11.15 -3.17
C ILE A 104 -1.45 11.09 -4.64
N LYS A 105 -0.55 12.00 -5.07
CA LYS A 105 -0.02 12.00 -6.45
C LYS A 105 0.72 10.71 -6.79
N ILE A 106 1.53 10.20 -5.85
CA ILE A 106 2.28 8.94 -6.04
C ILE A 106 1.32 7.75 -6.17
N LEU A 107 0.24 7.73 -5.37
CA LEU A 107 -0.74 6.63 -5.37
C LEU A 107 -1.71 6.67 -6.57
N GLU A 108 -1.93 7.83 -7.18
CA GLU A 108 -2.92 8.05 -8.24
C GLU A 108 -2.85 7.04 -9.40
N PRO A 109 -1.67 6.67 -9.96
CA PRO A 109 -1.58 5.68 -11.04
C PRO A 109 -2.11 4.30 -10.67
N ASN A 110 -2.20 3.99 -9.39
CA ASN A 110 -2.69 2.72 -8.86
C ASN A 110 -4.21 2.70 -8.61
N VAL A 111 -4.87 3.85 -8.65
CA VAL A 111 -6.31 3.96 -8.43
C VAL A 111 -7.06 3.74 -9.74
N PRO A 112 -8.09 2.90 -9.79
CA PRO A 112 -8.56 1.97 -8.77
C PRO A 112 -7.91 0.57 -8.82
N LYS A 113 -6.77 0.38 -9.46
CA LYS A 113 -6.19 -0.94 -9.79
C LYS A 113 -5.70 -1.74 -8.57
N HIS A 114 -5.23 -1.05 -7.53
CA HIS A 114 -4.61 -1.66 -6.36
C HIS A 114 -5.40 -1.32 -5.09
N PRO A 115 -5.96 -2.32 -4.37
CA PRO A 115 -6.91 -2.06 -3.28
C PRO A 115 -6.30 -1.20 -2.16
N LEU A 116 -5.12 -1.54 -1.66
CA LEU A 116 -4.49 -0.78 -0.57
C LEU A 116 -4.13 0.66 -0.99
N SER A 117 -3.68 0.88 -2.24
CA SER A 117 -3.40 2.24 -2.75
C SER A 117 -4.67 3.09 -2.85
N THR A 118 -5.77 2.48 -3.35
CA THR A 118 -7.06 3.15 -3.46
C THR A 118 -7.59 3.50 -2.07
N PHE A 119 -7.51 2.56 -1.13
CA PHE A 119 -7.95 2.77 0.24
C PHE A 119 -7.11 3.82 0.99
N ALA A 120 -5.78 3.78 0.83
CA ALA A 120 -4.90 4.81 1.39
C ALA A 120 -5.22 6.21 0.85
N GLN A 121 -5.45 6.33 -0.47
CA GLN A 121 -5.80 7.61 -1.09
C GLN A 121 -7.11 8.18 -0.52
N VAL A 122 -8.11 7.32 -0.28
CA VAL A 122 -9.35 7.74 0.39
C VAL A 122 -9.05 8.31 1.76
N ILE A 123 -8.34 7.57 2.61
CA ILE A 123 -8.03 7.99 3.99
C ILE A 123 -7.29 9.33 3.99
N PHE A 124 -6.32 9.50 3.10
CA PHE A 124 -5.54 10.74 3.01
C PHE A 124 -6.41 11.94 2.57
N LYS A 125 -7.38 11.72 1.68
CA LYS A 125 -8.35 12.77 1.31
C LYS A 125 -9.27 13.12 2.47
N VAL A 126 -9.70 12.15 3.27
CA VAL A 126 -10.46 12.38 4.51
C VAL A 126 -9.65 13.22 5.50
N CYS A 127 -8.37 12.87 5.71
CA CYS A 127 -7.47 13.64 6.58
C CYS A 127 -7.31 15.10 6.13
N LEU A 128 -7.28 15.34 4.81
CA LEU A 128 -7.17 16.68 4.21
C LEU A 128 -8.51 17.46 4.15
N GLY A 129 -9.62 16.90 4.65
CA GLY A 129 -10.93 17.54 4.61
C GLY A 129 -11.56 17.59 3.22
N ARG A 130 -11.14 16.71 2.31
CA ARG A 130 -11.64 16.61 0.93
C ARG A 130 -12.75 15.56 0.84
N ASP A 131 -13.82 15.75 1.61
CA ASP A 131 -14.91 14.80 1.77
C ASP A 131 -15.54 14.35 0.44
N LYS A 132 -15.82 15.27 -0.48
CA LYS A 132 -16.39 14.96 -1.80
C LYS A 132 -15.49 14.11 -2.66
N GLU A 133 -14.18 14.42 -2.67
CA GLU A 133 -13.20 13.62 -3.41
C GLU A 133 -12.99 12.25 -2.74
N ALA A 134 -12.99 12.21 -1.42
CA ALA A 134 -12.92 10.96 -0.67
C ALA A 134 -14.11 10.06 -0.99
N SER A 135 -15.34 10.61 -1.01
CA SER A 135 -16.55 9.88 -1.39
C SER A 135 -16.46 9.28 -2.79
N GLN A 136 -15.99 10.05 -3.77
CA GLN A 136 -15.80 9.54 -5.14
C GLN A 136 -14.82 8.34 -5.18
N VAL A 137 -13.73 8.40 -4.41
CA VAL A 137 -12.75 7.30 -4.37
C VAL A 137 -13.28 6.12 -3.57
N PHE A 138 -14.10 6.33 -2.52
CA PHE A 138 -14.83 5.24 -1.85
C PHE A 138 -15.77 4.50 -2.81
N GLN A 139 -16.49 5.23 -3.67
CA GLN A 139 -17.35 4.62 -4.69
C GLN A 139 -16.53 3.78 -5.68
N LEU A 140 -15.39 4.30 -6.14
CA LEU A 140 -14.47 3.54 -6.98
C LEU A 140 -13.95 2.29 -6.27
N PHE A 141 -13.62 2.41 -4.98
CA PHE A 141 -13.17 1.28 -4.18
C PHE A 141 -14.27 0.20 -4.10
N ALA A 142 -15.49 0.60 -3.77
CA ALA A 142 -16.62 -0.32 -3.67
C ALA A 142 -16.95 -1.00 -5.01
N ALA A 143 -16.80 -0.28 -6.12
CA ALA A 143 -17.06 -0.81 -7.46
C ALA A 143 -16.01 -1.81 -7.95
N HIS A 144 -14.75 -1.67 -7.52
CA HIS A 144 -13.62 -2.43 -8.08
C HIS A 144 -13.02 -3.46 -7.14
N HIS A 145 -13.24 -3.36 -5.83
CA HIS A 145 -12.56 -4.19 -4.85
C HIS A 145 -13.51 -4.92 -3.92
N ALA A 146 -14.11 -4.24 -2.96
CA ALA A 146 -14.92 -4.86 -1.93
C ALA A 146 -15.98 -3.90 -1.37
N ASP A 147 -17.06 -4.45 -0.83
CA ASP A 147 -18.03 -3.66 -0.07
C ASP A 147 -17.33 -2.96 1.11
N LEU A 148 -17.62 -1.67 1.30
CA LEU A 148 -17.00 -0.84 2.34
C LEU A 148 -17.23 -1.36 3.78
N ARG A 149 -18.18 -2.27 3.95
CA ARG A 149 -18.54 -2.91 5.23
C ARG A 149 -18.00 -4.33 5.36
N SER A 150 -17.20 -4.79 4.41
CA SER A 150 -16.66 -6.16 4.39
C SER A 150 -15.45 -6.34 5.31
N GLU A 151 -15.12 -7.58 5.63
CA GLU A 151 -13.89 -7.92 6.36
C GLU A 151 -12.63 -7.56 5.58
N GLU A 152 -12.69 -7.57 4.23
CA GLU A 152 -11.56 -7.15 3.38
C GLU A 152 -11.17 -5.70 3.64
N VAL A 153 -12.14 -4.81 3.87
CA VAL A 153 -11.85 -3.41 4.23
C VAL A 153 -11.21 -3.30 5.61
N LEU A 154 -11.65 -4.14 6.55
CA LEU A 154 -11.03 -4.18 7.88
C LEU A 154 -9.59 -4.68 7.81
N ASP A 155 -9.30 -5.66 6.96
CA ASP A 155 -7.94 -6.17 6.75
C ASP A 155 -7.04 -5.13 6.09
N LEU A 156 -7.57 -4.34 5.15
CA LEU A 156 -6.84 -3.19 4.60
C LEU A 156 -6.59 -2.12 5.67
N GLY A 157 -7.58 -1.86 6.53
CA GLY A 157 -7.42 -0.97 7.68
C GLY A 157 -6.32 -1.43 8.64
N ARG A 158 -6.32 -2.73 9.00
CA ARG A 158 -5.26 -3.34 9.82
C ARG A 158 -3.89 -3.23 9.14
N SER A 159 -3.84 -3.46 7.82
CA SER A 159 -2.62 -3.32 7.02
C SER A 159 -2.09 -1.88 7.05
N MET A 160 -2.97 -0.88 6.92
CA MET A 160 -2.59 0.54 7.05
C MET A 160 -2.04 0.84 8.45
N GLN A 161 -2.75 0.43 9.50
CA GLN A 161 -2.33 0.64 10.90
C GLN A 161 -0.99 -0.05 11.21
N TYR A 162 -0.72 -1.19 10.58
CA TYR A 162 0.57 -1.88 10.69
C TYR A 162 1.68 -1.15 9.92
N LEU A 163 1.43 -0.74 8.68
CA LEU A 163 2.44 -0.16 7.79
C LEU A 163 2.82 1.27 8.17
N MET A 164 1.87 2.12 8.61
CA MET A 164 2.16 3.51 8.92
C MET A 164 3.26 3.69 9.98
N PRO A 165 3.24 2.98 11.14
CA PRO A 165 4.36 3.00 12.09
C PRO A 165 5.67 2.48 11.50
N HIS A 166 5.63 1.47 10.62
CA HIS A 166 6.83 0.97 9.92
C HIS A 166 7.45 2.01 9.01
N PHE A 167 6.66 2.93 8.47
CA PHE A 167 7.12 4.09 7.70
C PHE A 167 7.41 5.31 8.59
N TYR A 168 7.54 5.12 9.90
CA TYR A 168 7.86 6.18 10.86
C TYR A 168 6.80 7.29 10.91
N ALA A 169 5.53 6.93 10.91
CA ALA A 169 4.44 7.89 11.15
C ALA A 169 4.72 8.70 12.44
N PRO A 170 4.62 10.02 12.40
CA PRO A 170 5.13 10.89 13.47
C PRO A 170 4.25 10.92 14.73
N TRP A 171 3.01 10.39 14.66
CA TRP A 171 2.02 10.40 15.75
C TRP A 171 1.69 11.81 16.26
N LEU A 172 1.66 12.79 15.35
CA LEU A 172 1.44 14.21 15.69
C LEU A 172 -0.02 14.67 15.50
N ASN A 173 -0.87 13.80 14.91
CA ASN A 173 -2.25 14.18 14.57
C ASN A 173 -2.33 15.49 13.78
N THR A 174 -1.38 15.71 12.87
CA THR A 174 -1.20 16.95 12.10
C THR A 174 -2.48 17.36 11.34
N TYR A 175 -3.26 16.37 10.94
CA TYR A 175 -4.47 16.56 10.12
C TYR A 175 -5.77 16.44 10.93
N GLY A 176 -5.69 16.40 12.26
CA GLY A 176 -6.88 16.22 13.11
C GLY A 176 -7.91 17.34 12.97
N GLU A 177 -7.47 18.59 12.80
CA GLU A 177 -8.36 19.73 12.59
C GLU A 177 -9.00 19.77 11.21
N THR A 178 -8.34 19.20 10.19
CA THR A 178 -8.86 19.13 8.82
C THR A 178 -9.64 17.87 8.53
N PHE A 179 -9.58 16.87 9.42
CA PHE A 179 -10.25 15.60 9.25
C PHE A 179 -11.76 15.79 9.01
N LEU A 180 -12.23 15.36 7.85
CA LEU A 180 -13.64 15.43 7.49
C LEU A 180 -14.07 14.12 6.80
N PHE A 181 -14.84 13.31 7.55
CA PHE A 181 -15.36 12.05 7.01
C PHE A 181 -16.57 12.34 6.13
N PRO A 182 -16.69 11.72 4.94
CA PRO A 182 -17.82 11.94 4.05
C PRO A 182 -19.17 11.61 4.71
N ASP A 183 -20.15 12.43 4.42
CA ASP A 183 -21.52 12.29 4.89
C ASP A 183 -22.46 12.34 3.67
N ASP A 184 -22.57 11.25 2.97
CA ASP A 184 -23.39 11.09 1.78
C ASP A 184 -24.10 9.73 1.74
N ASP A 185 -24.98 9.54 0.75
CA ASP A 185 -25.79 8.33 0.61
C ASP A 185 -24.96 7.04 0.40
N VAL A 186 -23.70 7.16 -0.02
CA VAL A 186 -22.79 6.02 -0.24
C VAL A 186 -22.14 5.61 1.06
N ILE A 187 -21.74 6.59 1.85
CA ILE A 187 -21.10 6.41 3.14
C ILE A 187 -22.06 6.96 4.19
N MET A 188 -22.99 6.12 4.61
CA MET A 188 -23.95 6.51 5.62
C MET A 188 -23.25 7.07 6.86
N LYS A 189 -23.71 8.22 7.34
CA LYS A 189 -23.34 8.80 8.63
C LYS A 189 -23.14 7.71 9.67
N THR A 190 -22.16 7.93 10.51
CA THR A 190 -21.90 7.13 11.72
C THR A 190 -23.00 7.31 12.77
N GLU A 191 -24.27 7.30 12.37
CA GLU A 191 -25.35 7.15 13.33
C GLU A 191 -25.29 5.71 13.84
N CYS A 192 -24.55 5.57 14.92
CA CYS A 192 -24.64 4.37 15.73
C CYS A 192 -26.07 4.31 16.27
N LEU A 193 -26.80 3.26 15.93
CA LEU A 193 -28.16 3.03 16.42
C LEU A 193 -28.24 3.03 17.96
N ASP A 194 -27.12 2.87 18.65
CA ASP A 194 -27.00 2.87 20.11
C ASP A 194 -26.51 4.22 20.70
N GLY A 195 -26.49 5.31 19.92
CA GLY A 195 -26.07 6.64 20.40
C GLY A 195 -24.66 6.65 20.99
N ASP A 196 -24.49 7.30 22.16
CA ASP A 196 -23.20 7.48 22.86
C ASP A 196 -22.51 6.17 23.29
N ASN A 197 -23.12 5.01 23.08
CA ASN A 197 -22.63 3.71 23.51
C ASN A 197 -21.78 2.95 22.49
N CYS A 198 -21.54 3.52 21.31
CA CYS A 198 -20.49 2.97 20.43
C CYS A 198 -19.11 3.27 21.02
N MET A 199 -18.89 2.78 22.23
CA MET A 199 -17.68 2.98 23.03
C MET A 199 -16.52 2.16 22.50
N ILE A 200 -15.94 2.64 21.44
CA ILE A 200 -14.82 2.05 20.74
C ILE A 200 -13.50 2.17 21.50
N TYR A 201 -13.44 3.08 22.45
CA TYR A 201 -12.20 3.43 23.13
C TYR A 201 -11.58 2.31 23.98
N TYR A 202 -12.33 1.27 24.35
CA TYR A 202 -11.86 0.35 25.39
C TYR A 202 -12.00 -1.15 25.13
N VAL A 203 -12.67 -1.61 24.07
CA VAL A 203 -13.03 -3.05 24.00
C VAL A 203 -12.81 -3.74 22.62
N GLY A 204 -12.00 -3.16 21.74
CA GLY A 204 -11.69 -3.78 20.44
C GLY A 204 -12.77 -3.55 19.36
N MET A 205 -12.35 -3.57 18.08
CA MET A 205 -13.20 -3.30 16.90
C MET A 205 -14.40 -4.28 16.74
N ASP A 206 -14.42 -5.37 17.48
CA ASP A 206 -15.41 -6.45 17.30
C ASP A 206 -16.84 -6.07 17.71
N ARG A 207 -17.02 -5.01 18.48
CA ARG A 207 -18.33 -4.56 18.99
C ARG A 207 -18.92 -3.34 18.26
N CYS A 208 -18.22 -2.81 17.26
CA CYS A 208 -18.69 -1.65 16.52
C CYS A 208 -19.56 -2.02 15.32
N CYS A 209 -20.49 -1.17 15.00
CA CYS A 209 -21.19 -1.28 13.71
C CYS A 209 -20.19 -1.08 12.56
N GLN A 210 -20.49 -1.66 11.39
CA GLN A 210 -19.57 -1.62 10.24
C GLN A 210 -19.27 -0.18 9.77
N ASN A 211 -20.23 0.75 9.87
CA ASN A 211 -20.03 2.15 9.52
C ASN A 211 -19.02 2.83 10.47
N CYS A 212 -19.12 2.55 11.77
CA CYS A 212 -18.16 3.06 12.76
C CYS A 212 -16.75 2.51 12.53
N LYS A 213 -16.61 1.27 12.11
CA LYS A 213 -15.30 0.66 11.84
C LYS A 213 -14.52 1.44 10.76
N LEU A 214 -15.18 1.76 9.65
CA LEU A 214 -14.54 2.53 8.57
C LEU A 214 -14.10 3.94 9.05
N TYR A 215 -14.99 4.65 9.75
CA TYR A 215 -14.67 5.95 10.36
C TYR A 215 -13.44 5.84 11.26
N TRP A 216 -13.41 4.85 12.15
CA TRP A 216 -12.30 4.67 13.09
C TRP A 216 -11.00 4.28 12.44
N ILE A 217 -11.01 3.53 11.35
CA ILE A 217 -9.81 3.27 10.54
C ILE A 217 -9.25 4.59 10.04
N CYS A 218 -10.09 5.44 9.44
CA CYS A 218 -9.67 6.75 8.93
C CYS A 218 -9.13 7.65 10.06
N LEU A 219 -9.83 7.73 11.19
CA LEU A 219 -9.41 8.54 12.33
C LEU A 219 -8.09 8.05 12.94
N THR A 220 -7.93 6.72 13.08
CA THR A 220 -6.71 6.13 13.62
C THR A 220 -5.51 6.44 12.71
N VAL A 221 -5.63 6.26 11.41
CA VAL A 221 -4.55 6.60 10.48
C VAL A 221 -4.26 8.10 10.48
N CYS A 222 -5.29 8.94 10.56
CA CYS A 222 -5.13 10.40 10.70
C CYS A 222 -4.33 10.76 11.96
N SER A 223 -4.63 10.14 13.09
CA SER A 223 -3.92 10.39 14.36
C SER A 223 -2.45 9.97 14.33
N MET A 224 -2.08 9.03 13.46
CA MET A 224 -0.68 8.61 13.26
C MET A 224 0.12 9.65 12.47
N LEU A 225 -0.54 10.46 11.64
CA LEU A 225 0.03 11.47 10.76
C LEU A 225 -0.03 12.86 11.40
#